data_6fe5daef7186fc5203b8bf80372a1e5d
#
_entry.id   6fe5daef7186fc5203b8bf80372a1e5d
#
_cell.length_a   1.000
_cell.length_b   1.000
_cell.length_c   1.000
_cell.angle_alpha   90.00
_cell.angle_beta   90.00
_cell.angle_gamma   90.00
#
_symmetry.space_group_name_H-M   'P 1'
#
loop_
_entity.id
_entity.type
_entity.pdbx_description
1 polymer ?
#
loop_
_entity_poly.entity_id
_entity_poly.type
_entity_poly.pdbx_seq_one_letter_code
_entity_poly.pdbx_strand_id
1 'polypeptide(L)'
;EALEEYLPEDRKDEAKIGSFLGHLRYQPLDASTIEGFDHLAEKLGDISGGLSIFLSTAPFLFEPTIRGLQSAGLAGENVRIGLEKPLGNDLESSRVINDAVASAFDEDRIFRIDHYLGKETVQNLMALRFANAMFEPLWNAQGIDHVQITISETVGLEGRHSFYDDTGALRDMVQNHILQLLALTAM
;
A
#
# COMPACT_ATOMS: atom_id res chain seq x y z
N GLU A 1 8.08 18.60 -14.94
CA GLU A 1 7.62 19.44 -13.82
C GLU A 1 8.02 18.81 -12.48
N ALA A 2 7.42 17.70 -11.99
CA ALA A 2 7.78 17.10 -10.70
C ALA A 2 9.27 16.69 -10.62
N LEU A 3 9.84 16.12 -11.66
CA LEU A 3 11.28 15.79 -11.70
C LEU A 3 12.17 17.03 -11.70
N GLU A 4 11.72 18.12 -12.27
CA GLU A 4 12.45 19.40 -12.22
C GLU A 4 12.43 20.04 -10.84
N GLU A 5 11.31 19.89 -10.12
CA GLU A 5 11.09 20.49 -8.81
C GLU A 5 11.75 19.67 -7.68
N TYR A 6 11.59 18.34 -7.69
CA TYR A 6 11.97 17.49 -6.56
C TYR A 6 13.24 16.68 -6.77
N LEU A 7 13.76 16.56 -8.00
CA LEU A 7 15.02 15.84 -8.21
C LEU A 7 16.20 16.76 -7.89
N PRO A 8 17.13 16.33 -7.01
CA PRO A 8 18.35 17.09 -6.72
C PRO A 8 19.17 17.37 -7.99
N GLU A 9 19.79 18.55 -8.08
CA GLU A 9 20.53 19.00 -9.27
C GLU A 9 21.64 18.04 -9.68
N ASP A 10 22.34 17.44 -8.71
CA ASP A 10 23.41 16.46 -8.93
C ASP A 10 22.92 15.12 -9.51
N ARG A 11 21.59 14.89 -9.50
CA ARG A 11 20.94 13.70 -10.06
C ARG A 11 20.18 13.97 -11.34
N LYS A 12 20.10 15.21 -11.79
CA LYS A 12 19.45 15.59 -13.04
C LYS A 12 20.32 15.21 -14.24
N ASP A 13 19.95 14.12 -14.89
CA ASP A 13 20.55 13.61 -16.12
C ASP A 13 19.45 13.51 -17.18
N GLU A 14 19.48 14.37 -18.17
CA GLU A 14 18.44 14.47 -19.20
C GLU A 14 18.21 13.15 -19.95
N ALA A 15 19.28 12.39 -20.23
CA ALA A 15 19.18 11.12 -20.91
C ALA A 15 18.47 10.06 -20.05
N LYS A 16 18.77 10.01 -18.76
CA LYS A 16 18.09 9.11 -17.80
C LYS A 16 16.64 9.53 -17.57
N ILE A 17 16.39 10.83 -17.45
CA ILE A 17 15.03 11.38 -17.32
C ILE A 17 14.23 11.03 -18.56
N GLY A 18 14.75 11.25 -19.75
CA GLY A 18 14.11 10.92 -21.01
C GLY A 18 13.80 9.42 -21.13
N SER A 19 14.77 8.57 -20.78
CA SER A 19 14.59 7.11 -20.75
C SER A 19 13.48 6.71 -19.74
N PHE A 20 13.50 7.25 -18.54
CA PHE A 20 12.47 6.99 -17.51
C PHE A 20 11.07 7.41 -18.00
N LEU A 21 10.92 8.63 -18.51
CA LEU A 21 9.65 9.13 -19.02
C LEU A 21 9.14 8.28 -20.20
N GLY A 22 10.05 7.71 -20.99
CA GLY A 22 9.71 6.79 -22.08
C GLY A 22 9.02 5.51 -21.63
N HIS A 23 9.20 5.09 -20.35
CA HIS A 23 8.53 3.93 -19.77
C HIS A 23 7.15 4.24 -19.20
N LEU A 24 6.83 5.52 -18.96
CA LEU A 24 5.54 5.91 -18.41
C LEU A 24 4.47 5.89 -19.49
N ARG A 25 3.30 5.39 -19.13
CA ARG A 25 2.09 5.42 -19.96
C ARG A 25 0.94 5.92 -19.12
N TYR A 26 0.06 6.69 -19.72
CA TYR A 26 -1.16 7.18 -19.10
C TYR A 26 -2.37 6.63 -19.84
N GLN A 27 -3.34 6.11 -19.09
CA GLN A 27 -4.63 5.69 -19.61
C GLN A 27 -5.73 6.29 -18.73
N PRO A 28 -6.58 7.19 -19.28
CA PRO A 28 -7.78 7.64 -18.59
C PRO A 28 -8.71 6.44 -18.38
N LEU A 29 -9.20 6.29 -17.14
CA LEU A 29 -10.09 5.20 -16.77
C LEU A 29 -11.01 5.70 -15.67
N ASP A 30 -12.32 5.49 -15.80
CA ASP A 30 -13.27 5.63 -14.71
C ASP A 30 -13.32 4.32 -13.91
N ALA A 31 -12.65 4.32 -12.77
CA ALA A 31 -12.56 3.14 -11.90
C ALA A 31 -13.89 2.82 -11.16
N SER A 32 -14.91 3.67 -11.27
CA SER A 32 -16.23 3.41 -10.68
C SER A 32 -17.11 2.49 -11.54
N THR A 33 -16.70 2.23 -12.77
CA THR A 33 -17.42 1.37 -13.73
C THR A 33 -16.49 0.28 -14.25
N ILE A 34 -17.05 -0.74 -14.89
CA ILE A 34 -16.26 -1.78 -15.59
C ILE A 34 -15.84 -1.36 -17.00
N GLU A 35 -16.39 -0.25 -17.48
CA GLU A 35 -16.12 0.24 -18.83
C GLU A 35 -14.67 0.75 -18.95
N GLY A 36 -14.05 0.48 -20.09
CA GLY A 36 -12.70 0.95 -20.37
C GLY A 36 -11.55 0.05 -19.86
N PHE A 37 -11.84 -0.95 -19.03
CA PHE A 37 -10.80 -1.91 -18.59
C PHE A 37 -10.31 -2.79 -19.76
N ASP A 38 -11.14 -3.07 -20.75
CA ASP A 38 -10.72 -3.76 -21.99
C ASP A 38 -9.66 -2.94 -22.75
N HIS A 39 -9.85 -1.64 -22.87
CA HIS A 39 -8.86 -0.76 -23.46
C HIS A 39 -7.56 -0.67 -22.65
N LEU A 40 -7.67 -0.77 -21.31
CA LEU A 40 -6.48 -0.87 -20.47
C LEU A 40 -5.73 -2.17 -20.74
N ALA A 41 -6.44 -3.30 -20.84
CA ALA A 41 -5.85 -4.59 -21.17
C ALA A 41 -5.18 -4.59 -22.55
N GLU A 42 -5.85 -4.05 -23.56
CA GLU A 42 -5.28 -3.88 -24.92
C GLU A 42 -3.99 -3.06 -24.90
N LYS A 43 -3.97 -1.96 -24.12
CA LYS A 43 -2.81 -1.06 -24.02
C LYS A 43 -1.64 -1.69 -23.27
N LEU A 44 -1.92 -2.53 -22.28
CA LEU A 44 -0.90 -3.29 -21.55
C LEU A 44 -0.29 -4.38 -22.44
N GLY A 45 -1.09 -4.99 -23.32
CA GLY A 45 -0.64 -6.04 -24.24
C GLY A 45 -0.25 -7.31 -23.48
N ASP A 46 0.89 -7.90 -23.85
CA ASP A 46 1.38 -9.13 -23.22
C ASP A 46 1.86 -8.87 -21.77
N ILE A 47 1.17 -9.50 -20.82
CA ILE A 47 1.49 -9.46 -19.39
C ILE A 47 2.09 -10.79 -18.88
N SER A 48 2.55 -11.67 -19.78
CA SER A 48 3.16 -12.95 -19.41
C SER A 48 4.38 -12.81 -18.49
N GLY A 49 5.09 -11.70 -18.59
CA GLY A 49 6.19 -11.32 -17.71
C GLY A 49 5.78 -10.91 -16.28
N GLY A 50 4.48 -10.85 -16.01
CA GLY A 50 3.90 -10.43 -14.74
C GLY A 50 3.41 -8.99 -14.76
N LEU A 51 2.35 -8.73 -13.98
CA LEU A 51 1.77 -7.42 -13.77
C LEU A 51 1.64 -7.15 -12.28
N SER A 52 2.07 -5.98 -11.83
CA SER A 52 1.81 -5.50 -10.48
C SER A 52 0.87 -4.30 -10.55
N ILE A 53 -0.28 -4.44 -9.91
CA ILE A 53 -1.31 -3.42 -9.81
C ILE A 53 -1.23 -2.79 -8.42
N PHE A 54 -1.18 -1.48 -8.34
CA PHE A 54 -1.17 -0.76 -7.07
C PHE A 54 -2.37 0.19 -7.00
N LEU A 55 -3.28 -0.08 -6.06
CA LEU A 55 -4.48 0.72 -5.84
C LEU A 55 -4.22 1.75 -4.74
N SER A 56 -3.98 2.98 -5.16
CA SER A 56 -3.87 4.18 -4.31
C SER A 56 -5.08 5.10 -4.51
N THR A 57 -6.26 4.50 -4.60
CA THR A 57 -7.53 5.17 -4.84
C THR A 57 -8.40 5.18 -3.58
N ALA A 58 -9.51 5.91 -3.62
CA ALA A 58 -10.48 5.88 -2.51
C ALA A 58 -11.08 4.47 -2.33
N PRO A 59 -11.37 4.04 -1.09
CA PRO A 59 -11.84 2.68 -0.79
C PRO A 59 -13.08 2.23 -1.56
N PHE A 60 -14.00 3.16 -1.83
CA PHE A 60 -15.23 2.86 -2.57
C PHE A 60 -14.97 2.47 -4.04
N LEU A 61 -13.79 2.76 -4.57
CA LEU A 61 -13.38 2.37 -5.92
C LEU A 61 -12.73 0.98 -5.96
N PHE A 62 -12.41 0.35 -4.84
CA PHE A 62 -11.72 -0.93 -4.86
C PHE A 62 -12.58 -2.04 -5.48
N GLU A 63 -13.82 -2.22 -4.99
CA GLU A 63 -14.70 -3.26 -5.54
C GLU A 63 -14.97 -3.09 -7.04
N PRO A 64 -15.41 -1.93 -7.56
CA PRO A 64 -15.62 -1.80 -9.00
C PRO A 64 -14.33 -1.95 -9.81
N THR A 65 -13.18 -1.48 -9.31
CA THR A 65 -11.88 -1.69 -9.96
C THR A 65 -11.54 -3.18 -10.06
N ILE A 66 -11.71 -3.95 -8.98
CA ILE A 66 -11.46 -5.39 -8.98
C ILE A 66 -12.34 -6.10 -10.02
N ARG A 67 -13.62 -5.77 -10.07
CA ARG A 67 -14.55 -6.32 -11.08
C ARG A 67 -14.12 -5.96 -12.51
N GLY A 68 -13.69 -4.73 -12.72
CA GLY A 68 -13.17 -4.28 -14.03
C GLY A 68 -11.92 -5.06 -14.45
N LEU A 69 -10.98 -5.26 -13.53
CA LEU A 69 -9.77 -6.06 -13.76
C LEU A 69 -10.11 -7.52 -14.10
N GLN A 70 -11.04 -8.12 -13.38
CA GLN A 70 -11.51 -9.49 -13.66
C GLN A 70 -12.14 -9.58 -15.05
N SER A 71 -13.04 -8.65 -15.41
CA SER A 71 -13.74 -8.66 -16.69
C SER A 71 -12.79 -8.53 -17.88
N ALA A 72 -11.71 -7.79 -17.71
CA ALA A 72 -10.68 -7.56 -18.74
C ALA A 72 -9.54 -8.62 -18.73
N GLY A 73 -9.64 -9.67 -17.90
CA GLY A 73 -8.62 -10.72 -17.82
C GLY A 73 -7.32 -10.28 -17.13
N LEU A 74 -7.35 -9.16 -16.38
CA LEU A 74 -6.20 -8.59 -15.68
C LEU A 74 -6.06 -9.09 -14.21
N ALA A 75 -6.70 -10.22 -13.87
CA ALA A 75 -6.60 -10.88 -12.56
C ALA A 75 -6.01 -12.31 -12.65
N GLY A 76 -5.18 -12.57 -13.66
CA GLY A 76 -4.57 -13.88 -13.91
C GLY A 76 -3.47 -14.26 -12.91
N GLU A 77 -2.93 -15.46 -13.04
CA GLU A 77 -1.93 -16.04 -12.13
C GLU A 77 -0.64 -15.22 -12.00
N ASN A 78 -0.25 -14.49 -13.05
CA ASN A 78 0.95 -13.66 -13.06
C ASN A 78 0.69 -12.21 -12.57
N VAL A 79 -0.51 -11.93 -12.04
CA VAL A 79 -0.89 -10.60 -11.60
C VAL A 79 -0.89 -10.52 -10.08
N ARG A 80 -0.24 -9.49 -9.54
CA ARG A 80 -0.22 -9.17 -8.11
C ARG A 80 -0.94 -7.85 -7.87
N ILE A 81 -1.63 -7.75 -6.74
CA ILE A 81 -2.35 -6.54 -6.38
C ILE A 81 -1.89 -6.01 -5.03
N GLY A 82 -1.54 -4.73 -4.99
CA GLY A 82 -1.25 -3.96 -3.79
C GLY A 82 -2.40 -3.00 -3.49
N LEU A 83 -2.87 -3.02 -2.26
CA LEU A 83 -3.96 -2.18 -1.77
C LEU A 83 -3.44 -1.28 -0.68
N GLU A 84 -3.59 0.03 -0.85
CA GLU A 84 -3.22 0.97 0.19
C GLU A 84 -4.41 1.27 1.11
N LYS A 85 -4.09 1.63 2.34
CA LYS A 85 -5.11 2.02 3.33
C LYS A 85 -5.86 3.30 2.89
N PRO A 86 -7.11 3.47 3.35
CA PRO A 86 -7.86 2.58 4.24
C PRO A 86 -8.54 1.42 3.50
N LEU A 87 -8.52 0.24 4.10
CA LEU A 87 -9.22 -0.94 3.60
C LEU A 87 -10.64 -1.03 4.23
N GLY A 88 -11.41 0.03 4.04
CA GLY A 88 -12.72 0.23 4.67
C GLY A 88 -12.69 1.21 5.84
N ASN A 89 -13.87 1.69 6.24
CA ASN A 89 -14.06 2.62 7.35
C ASN A 89 -14.52 1.92 8.64
N ASP A 90 -15.02 0.69 8.51
CA ASP A 90 -15.52 -0.18 9.57
C ASP A 90 -15.32 -1.65 9.19
N LEU A 91 -15.69 -2.56 10.08
CA LEU A 91 -15.54 -3.99 9.86
C LEU A 91 -16.33 -4.50 8.65
N GLU A 92 -17.53 -3.99 8.43
CA GLU A 92 -18.39 -4.43 7.32
C GLU A 92 -17.81 -4.02 5.97
N SER A 93 -17.49 -2.74 5.79
CA SER A 93 -16.85 -2.25 4.56
C SER A 93 -15.50 -2.89 4.31
N SER A 94 -14.73 -3.20 5.37
CA SER A 94 -13.47 -3.92 5.25
C SER A 94 -13.68 -5.37 4.74
N ARG A 95 -14.72 -6.06 5.21
CA ARG A 95 -15.08 -7.40 4.71
C ARG A 95 -15.45 -7.36 3.24
N VAL A 96 -16.31 -6.42 2.84
CA VAL A 96 -16.73 -6.26 1.44
C VAL A 96 -15.51 -6.10 0.53
N ILE A 97 -14.55 -5.25 0.91
CA ILE A 97 -13.32 -5.05 0.13
C ILE A 97 -12.49 -6.34 0.10
N ASN A 98 -12.27 -6.98 1.24
CA ASN A 98 -11.48 -8.22 1.28
C ASN A 98 -12.13 -9.35 0.48
N ASP A 99 -13.44 -9.51 0.55
CA ASP A 99 -14.18 -10.53 -0.21
C ASP A 99 -14.10 -10.25 -1.71
N ALA A 100 -14.22 -8.99 -2.13
CA ALA A 100 -14.07 -8.60 -3.53
C ALA A 100 -12.66 -8.93 -4.05
N VAL A 101 -11.61 -8.60 -3.29
CA VAL A 101 -10.23 -8.90 -3.68
C VAL A 101 -9.96 -10.40 -3.71
N ALA A 102 -10.41 -11.14 -2.69
CA ALA A 102 -10.25 -12.59 -2.58
C ALA A 102 -11.03 -13.36 -3.67
N SER A 103 -12.08 -12.77 -4.24
CA SER A 103 -12.80 -13.34 -5.38
C SER A 103 -11.99 -13.32 -6.68
N ALA A 104 -10.99 -12.43 -6.79
CA ALA A 104 -10.22 -12.17 -7.99
C ALA A 104 -8.78 -12.67 -7.92
N PHE A 105 -8.19 -12.67 -6.71
CA PHE A 105 -6.79 -12.99 -6.50
C PHE A 105 -6.63 -13.96 -5.34
N ASP A 106 -5.68 -14.90 -5.46
CA ASP A 106 -5.27 -15.74 -4.35
C ASP A 106 -4.47 -14.93 -3.31
N GLU A 107 -4.50 -15.33 -2.04
CA GLU A 107 -3.92 -14.55 -0.94
C GLU A 107 -2.41 -14.30 -1.10
N ASP A 108 -1.66 -15.18 -1.70
CA ASP A 108 -0.23 -15.04 -1.99
C ASP A 108 0.10 -13.96 -3.02
N ARG A 109 -0.92 -13.45 -3.72
CA ARG A 109 -0.84 -12.38 -4.71
C ARG A 109 -1.46 -11.06 -4.24
N ILE A 110 -2.00 -11.03 -3.01
CA ILE A 110 -2.62 -9.85 -2.41
C ILE A 110 -1.66 -9.20 -1.41
N PHE A 111 -1.34 -7.95 -1.60
CA PHE A 111 -0.45 -7.17 -0.73
C PHE A 111 -1.22 -6.01 -0.10
N ARG A 112 -1.54 -6.12 1.17
CA ARG A 112 -2.13 -5.02 1.96
C ARG A 112 -1.01 -4.15 2.49
N ILE A 113 -0.93 -2.94 1.98
CA ILE A 113 0.20 -2.04 2.21
C ILE A 113 -0.05 -1.17 3.45
N ASP A 114 0.78 -1.35 4.46
CA ASP A 114 0.98 -0.37 5.51
C ASP A 114 2.40 0.20 5.37
N HIS A 115 2.50 1.46 4.97
CA HIS A 115 3.78 2.10 4.68
C HIS A 115 4.68 2.24 5.92
N TYR A 116 4.13 2.16 7.15
CA TYR A 116 4.95 2.14 8.38
C TYR A 116 5.77 0.87 8.50
N LEU A 117 5.25 -0.27 8.02
CA LEU A 117 6.01 -1.52 7.98
C LEU A 117 7.21 -1.46 7.01
N GLY A 118 7.20 -0.52 6.07
CA GLY A 118 8.32 -0.24 5.16
C GLY A 118 9.36 0.72 5.72
N LYS A 119 9.10 1.39 6.87
CA LYS A 119 10.08 2.30 7.49
C LYS A 119 11.28 1.50 8.01
N GLU A 120 12.48 2.02 7.79
CA GLU A 120 13.74 1.36 8.16
C GLU A 120 13.80 1.01 9.65
N THR A 121 13.31 1.89 10.53
CA THR A 121 13.24 1.64 11.98
C THR A 121 12.37 0.45 12.34
N VAL A 122 11.26 0.23 11.61
CA VAL A 122 10.37 -0.92 11.82
C VAL A 122 10.98 -2.20 11.28
N GLN A 123 11.62 -2.15 10.12
CA GLN A 123 12.39 -3.28 9.58
C GLN A 123 13.53 -3.70 10.52
N ASN A 124 14.21 -2.73 11.12
CA ASN A 124 15.26 -2.99 12.11
C ASN A 124 14.69 -3.64 13.39
N LEU A 125 13.48 -3.28 13.82
CA LEU A 125 12.83 -3.95 14.95
C LEU A 125 12.59 -5.44 14.66
N MET A 126 12.12 -5.77 13.46
CA MET A 126 11.93 -7.17 13.04
C MET A 126 13.25 -7.94 13.02
N ALA A 127 14.30 -7.34 12.46
CA ALA A 127 15.63 -7.96 12.44
C ALA A 127 16.20 -8.14 13.86
N LEU A 128 16.06 -7.14 14.73
CA LEU A 128 16.51 -7.18 16.10
C LEU A 128 15.84 -8.32 16.88
N ARG A 129 14.54 -8.44 16.70
CA ARG A 129 13.73 -9.40 17.46
C ARG A 129 13.81 -10.83 16.95
N PHE A 130 13.70 -11.04 15.62
CA PHE A 130 13.52 -12.36 15.03
C PHE A 130 14.76 -12.92 14.33
N ALA A 131 15.76 -12.09 14.06
CA ALA A 131 16.99 -12.50 13.39
C ALA A 131 18.24 -12.35 14.27
N ASN A 132 18.05 -12.08 15.57
CA ASN A 132 19.17 -11.85 16.48
C ASN A 132 19.05 -12.71 17.75
N ALA A 133 19.75 -13.82 17.77
CA ALA A 133 19.75 -14.78 18.88
C ALA A 133 20.17 -14.20 20.25
N MET A 134 20.82 -13.03 20.28
CA MET A 134 21.20 -12.36 21.52
C MET A 134 19.99 -11.71 22.20
N PHE A 135 19.05 -11.15 21.44
CA PHE A 135 17.91 -10.41 21.97
C PHE A 135 16.66 -11.29 22.11
N GLU A 136 16.52 -12.32 21.30
CA GLU A 136 15.33 -13.18 21.31
C GLU A 136 15.00 -13.74 22.72
N PRO A 137 15.96 -14.29 23.50
CA PRO A 137 15.67 -14.79 24.85
C PRO A 137 15.27 -13.73 25.86
N LEU A 138 15.63 -12.46 25.62
CA LEU A 138 15.34 -11.32 26.50
C LEU A 138 14.01 -10.64 26.17
N TRP A 139 13.39 -11.02 25.04
CA TRP A 139 12.17 -10.39 24.55
C TRP A 139 10.90 -10.99 25.20
N ASN A 140 10.78 -10.80 26.49
CA ASN A 140 9.69 -11.31 27.31
C ASN A 140 9.45 -10.42 28.53
N ALA A 141 8.41 -10.69 29.32
CA ALA A 141 8.05 -9.91 30.50
C ALA A 141 9.09 -9.94 31.64
N GLN A 142 10.10 -10.80 31.60
CA GLN A 142 11.20 -10.80 32.57
C GLN A 142 12.33 -9.86 32.14
N GLY A 143 12.52 -9.70 30.83
CA GLY A 143 13.57 -8.85 30.27
C GLY A 143 13.11 -7.44 29.89
N ILE A 144 11.82 -7.24 29.63
CA ILE A 144 11.25 -5.96 29.20
C ILE A 144 10.23 -5.48 30.24
N ASP A 145 10.48 -4.32 30.82
CA ASP A 145 9.60 -3.71 31.82
C ASP A 145 8.38 -3.07 31.14
N HIS A 146 8.58 -2.28 30.11
CA HIS A 146 7.50 -1.64 29.37
C HIS A 146 7.91 -1.30 27.92
N VAL A 147 6.92 -1.03 27.08
CA VAL A 147 7.09 -0.59 25.68
C VAL A 147 6.43 0.76 25.51
N GLN A 148 7.16 1.69 24.90
CA GLN A 148 6.63 2.99 24.49
C GLN A 148 6.73 3.12 22.97
N ILE A 149 5.61 3.44 22.31
CA ILE A 149 5.55 3.68 20.88
C ILE A 149 5.21 5.16 20.67
N THR A 150 6.17 5.91 20.15
CA THR A 150 6.00 7.33 19.84
C THR A 150 6.05 7.52 18.34
N ILE A 151 5.00 8.13 17.78
CA ILE A 151 4.94 8.54 16.38
C ILE A 151 4.87 10.07 16.35
N SER A 152 5.85 10.67 15.70
CA SER A 152 5.91 12.12 15.51
C SER A 152 6.04 12.44 14.04
N GLU A 153 5.11 13.23 13.51
CA GLU A 153 5.10 13.65 12.10
C GLU A 153 5.34 15.16 12.04
N THR A 154 6.15 15.58 11.07
CA THR A 154 6.41 16.99 10.80
C THR A 154 5.43 17.56 9.78
N VAL A 155 4.80 16.68 8.98
CA VAL A 155 3.82 17.06 7.97
C VAL A 155 2.44 17.18 8.62
N GLY A 156 1.76 18.31 8.40
CA GLY A 156 0.39 18.54 8.87
C GLY A 156 -0.67 17.93 7.97
N LEU A 157 -1.90 18.40 8.07
CA LEU A 157 -3.04 17.87 7.30
C LEU A 157 -2.99 18.22 5.81
N GLU A 158 -2.32 19.30 5.42
CA GLU A 158 -2.02 19.71 4.03
C GLU A 158 -3.18 19.52 3.02
N GLY A 159 -4.35 20.00 3.33
CA GLY A 159 -5.52 19.89 2.44
C GLY A 159 -6.34 18.60 2.60
N ARG A 160 -5.96 17.68 3.50
CA ARG A 160 -6.73 16.46 3.84
C ARG A 160 -7.69 16.67 5.01
N HIS A 161 -8.20 17.89 5.21
CA HIS A 161 -9.04 18.24 6.35
C HIS A 161 -10.31 17.37 6.43
N SER A 162 -11.04 17.23 5.32
CA SER A 162 -12.27 16.42 5.26
C SER A 162 -12.01 14.95 5.58
N PHE A 163 -10.94 14.39 5.05
CA PHE A 163 -10.54 13.02 5.38
C PHE A 163 -10.27 12.85 6.87
N TYR A 164 -9.56 13.81 7.47
CA TYR A 164 -9.21 13.73 8.88
C TYR A 164 -10.42 13.96 9.81
N ASP A 165 -11.35 14.83 9.43
CA ASP A 165 -12.60 15.03 10.15
C ASP A 165 -13.44 13.77 10.24
N ASP A 166 -13.49 12.98 9.17
CA ASP A 166 -14.23 11.72 9.12
C ASP A 166 -13.50 10.56 9.80
N THR A 167 -12.18 10.55 9.77
CA THR A 167 -11.35 9.41 10.21
C THR A 167 -10.80 9.60 11.62
N GLY A 168 -10.17 10.75 11.89
CA GLY A 168 -9.49 11.06 13.15
C GLY A 168 -8.22 10.24 13.41
N ALA A 169 -7.43 10.67 14.39
CA ALA A 169 -6.14 10.07 14.72
C ALA A 169 -6.24 8.60 15.18
N LEU A 170 -7.33 8.22 15.84
CA LEU A 170 -7.49 6.84 16.31
C LEU A 170 -7.58 5.85 15.16
N ARG A 171 -8.37 6.14 14.14
CA ARG A 171 -8.51 5.26 12.97
C ARG A 171 -7.32 5.37 12.03
N ASP A 172 -6.81 6.58 11.81
CA ASP A 172 -5.73 6.80 10.85
C ASP A 172 -4.38 6.31 11.36
N MET A 173 -4.05 6.52 12.62
CA MET A 173 -2.72 6.25 13.17
C MET A 173 -2.71 5.07 14.17
N VAL A 174 -3.62 5.05 15.14
CA VAL A 174 -3.57 4.04 16.22
C VAL A 174 -4.00 2.67 15.69
N GLN A 175 -5.18 2.59 15.10
CA GLN A 175 -5.77 1.34 14.61
C GLN A 175 -4.93 0.67 13.51
N ASN A 176 -4.28 1.45 12.68
CA ASN A 176 -3.39 0.91 11.64
C ASN A 176 -1.97 0.78 12.14
N HIS A 177 -1.21 1.86 12.13
CA HIS A 177 0.24 1.84 12.31
C HIS A 177 0.68 1.44 13.72
N ILE A 178 0.08 2.03 14.77
CA ILE A 178 0.51 1.76 16.16
C ILE A 178 0.19 0.32 16.55
N LEU A 179 -0.99 -0.20 16.18
CA LEU A 179 -1.33 -1.59 16.48
C LEU A 179 -0.46 -2.59 15.73
N GLN A 180 -0.01 -2.29 14.51
CA GLN A 180 0.96 -3.12 13.80
C GLN A 180 2.31 -3.15 14.52
N LEU A 181 2.81 -1.99 14.96
CA LEU A 181 4.04 -1.91 15.74
C LEU A 181 3.91 -2.65 17.08
N LEU A 182 2.77 -2.50 17.75
CA LEU A 182 2.47 -3.22 18.98
C LEU A 182 2.45 -4.73 18.74
N ALA A 183 1.78 -5.19 17.69
CA ALA A 183 1.74 -6.62 17.34
C ALA A 183 3.14 -7.15 17.07
N LEU A 184 3.97 -6.48 16.27
CA LEU A 184 5.36 -6.87 16.03
C LEU A 184 6.20 -6.88 17.29
N THR A 185 5.89 -6.03 18.26
CA THR A 185 6.63 -5.96 19.52
C THR A 185 6.18 -7.03 20.53
N ALA A 186 4.88 -7.35 20.57
CA ALA A 186 4.28 -8.17 21.62
C ALA A 186 4.01 -9.64 21.25
N MET A 187 4.16 -10.00 19.97
CA MET A 187 4.04 -11.40 19.50
C MET A 187 5.02 -12.33 20.19
#